data_5e2ca50f90f7206db17326b4c019b07a
#
_entry.id   5e2ca50f90f7206db17326b4c019b07a
#
_cell.length_a   1.000
_cell.length_b   1.000
_cell.length_c   1.000
_cell.angle_alpha   90.00
_cell.angle_beta   90.00
_cell.angle_gamma   90.00
#
_symmetry.space_group_name_H-M   'P 1'
#
loop_
_entity.id
_entity.type
_entity.pdbx_description
1 polymer ?
#
loop_
_entity_poly.entity_id
_entity_poly.type
_entity_poly.pdbx_seq_one_letter_code
_entity_poly.pdbx_strand_id
1 'polypeptide(L)'
;MKTLAFSLGLIAMPFAFLSASPPNFKQVSKQANWVAHIDFQSILKSKIGSHVFSEIKKDPNVAQQIAGIKAALGIDIENLGSATAYGSGKEDEGVILAKGGINSSQIEGFASLNENVQVQERGNQTLYSFKKGAFCKLGPPYTA
;
A
#
# COMPACT_ATOMS: atom_id res chain seq x y z
N MET A 1 -44.82 -8.15 49.27
CA MET A 1 -43.39 -8.09 48.94
C MET A 1 -43.23 -8.35 47.45
N LYS A 2 -42.92 -7.31 46.64
CA LYS A 2 -42.75 -7.41 45.18
C LYS A 2 -41.26 -7.43 44.86
N THR A 3 -40.76 -8.57 44.42
CA THR A 3 -39.35 -8.75 44.00
C THR A 3 -39.18 -8.19 42.58
N LEU A 4 -38.43 -7.10 42.46
CA LEU A 4 -37.97 -6.55 41.16
C LEU A 4 -36.77 -7.38 40.68
N ALA A 5 -36.94 -8.15 39.62
CA ALA A 5 -35.86 -8.83 38.94
C ALA A 5 -35.18 -7.80 37.99
N PHE A 6 -33.96 -7.39 38.29
CA PHE A 6 -33.12 -6.59 37.42
C PHE A 6 -32.48 -7.52 36.37
N SER A 7 -33.01 -7.48 35.17
CA SER A 7 -32.41 -8.18 34.02
C SER A 7 -31.21 -7.35 33.50
N LEU A 8 -30.01 -7.82 33.79
CA LEU A 8 -28.77 -7.23 33.29
C LEU A 8 -28.56 -7.68 31.85
N GLY A 9 -29.05 -6.87 30.90
CA GLY A 9 -28.84 -7.08 29.47
C GLY A 9 -27.36 -6.88 29.14
N LEU A 10 -26.64 -7.99 28.91
CA LEU A 10 -25.28 -7.98 28.38
C LEU A 10 -25.31 -7.51 26.91
N ILE A 11 -25.02 -6.25 26.66
CA ILE A 11 -24.86 -5.70 25.31
C ILE A 11 -23.54 -6.24 24.76
N ALA A 12 -23.61 -7.33 24.00
CA ALA A 12 -22.50 -7.80 23.18
C ALA A 12 -22.27 -6.78 22.06
N MET A 13 -21.37 -5.83 22.26
CA MET A 13 -20.86 -5.01 21.17
C MET A 13 -20.09 -5.93 20.20
N PRO A 14 -20.48 -6.00 18.92
CA PRO A 14 -19.64 -6.66 17.93
C PRO A 14 -18.36 -5.83 17.80
N PHE A 15 -17.25 -6.31 18.33
CA PHE A 15 -15.93 -5.83 17.95
C PHE A 15 -15.77 -6.16 16.46
N ALA A 16 -16.07 -5.20 15.58
CA ALA A 16 -15.64 -5.26 14.21
C ALA A 16 -14.11 -5.22 14.23
N PHE A 17 -13.48 -6.39 14.17
CA PHE A 17 -12.05 -6.49 13.92
C PHE A 17 -11.80 -5.83 12.57
N LEU A 18 -11.27 -4.60 12.57
CA LEU A 18 -10.66 -4.02 11.39
C LEU A 18 -9.50 -4.96 11.04
N SER A 19 -9.72 -5.78 10.02
CA SER A 19 -8.69 -6.69 9.53
C SER A 19 -7.60 -5.83 8.92
N ALA A 20 -6.58 -5.51 9.72
CA ALA A 20 -5.34 -4.97 9.22
C ALA A 20 -4.78 -5.94 8.17
N SER A 21 -4.19 -5.42 7.10
CA SER A 21 -3.49 -6.24 6.11
C SER A 21 -2.05 -6.45 6.59
N PRO A 22 -1.74 -7.57 7.26
CA PRO A 22 -0.42 -7.79 7.83
C PRO A 22 0.65 -7.90 6.72
N PRO A 23 1.91 -7.58 7.03
CA PRO A 23 3.00 -7.77 6.09
C PRO A 23 3.16 -9.25 5.73
N ASN A 24 3.35 -9.53 4.45
CA ASN A 24 3.70 -10.87 4.00
C ASN A 24 5.21 -11.07 4.08
N PHE A 25 5.70 -11.57 5.22
CA PHE A 25 7.13 -11.81 5.43
C PHE A 25 7.75 -12.84 4.48
N LYS A 26 6.96 -13.66 3.79
CA LYS A 26 7.47 -14.57 2.76
C LYS A 26 8.01 -13.84 1.53
N GLN A 27 7.58 -12.58 1.33
CA GLN A 27 8.02 -11.71 0.23
C GLN A 27 9.22 -10.83 0.63
N VAL A 28 9.60 -10.84 1.90
CA VAL A 28 10.75 -10.07 2.41
C VAL A 28 12.02 -10.92 2.24
N SER A 29 13.07 -10.30 1.69
CA SER A 29 14.36 -10.97 1.55
C SER A 29 14.91 -11.42 2.91
N LYS A 30 15.50 -12.60 2.97
CA LYS A 30 16.22 -13.09 4.17
C LYS A 30 17.46 -12.25 4.52
N GLN A 31 17.95 -11.45 3.57
CA GLN A 31 19.07 -10.52 3.77
C GLN A 31 18.62 -9.14 4.27
N ALA A 32 17.31 -8.91 4.40
CA ALA A 32 16.81 -7.67 4.96
C ALA A 32 17.16 -7.58 6.46
N ASN A 33 17.71 -6.44 6.86
CA ASN A 33 18.01 -6.13 8.27
C ASN A 33 17.01 -5.13 8.86
N TRP A 34 16.15 -4.53 8.04
CA TRP A 34 15.03 -3.70 8.47
C TRP A 34 13.80 -3.96 7.59
N VAL A 35 12.64 -3.82 8.18
CA VAL A 35 11.33 -3.89 7.52
C VAL A 35 10.43 -2.82 8.10
N ALA A 36 9.73 -2.09 7.25
CA ALA A 36 8.66 -1.17 7.62
C ALA A 36 7.39 -1.54 6.87
N HIS A 37 6.25 -1.48 7.53
CA HIS A 37 4.96 -1.79 6.92
C HIS A 37 3.93 -0.73 7.28
N ILE A 38 3.14 -0.32 6.30
CA ILE A 38 2.04 0.63 6.46
C ILE A 38 0.78 0.03 5.83
N ASP A 39 -0.28 -0.07 6.61
CA ASP A 39 -1.63 -0.39 6.13
C ASP A 39 -2.40 0.92 5.92
N PHE A 40 -2.37 1.42 4.70
CA PHE A 40 -3.03 2.68 4.32
C PHE A 40 -4.55 2.58 4.46
N GLN A 41 -5.14 1.45 4.13
CA GLN A 41 -6.59 1.27 4.23
C GLN A 41 -7.07 1.35 5.69
N SER A 42 -6.35 0.74 6.61
CA SER A 42 -6.68 0.83 8.04
C SER A 42 -6.52 2.25 8.57
N ILE A 43 -5.48 2.97 8.15
CA ILE A 43 -5.28 4.38 8.51
C ILE A 43 -6.42 5.22 7.96
N LEU A 44 -6.72 5.16 6.66
CA LEU A 44 -7.74 5.99 6.02
C LEU A 44 -9.15 5.70 6.50
N LYS A 45 -9.45 4.47 6.93
CA LYS A 45 -10.74 4.08 7.53
C LYS A 45 -10.87 4.47 9.00
N SER A 46 -9.79 4.76 9.69
CA SER A 46 -9.83 5.23 11.06
C SER A 46 -10.43 6.64 11.14
N LYS A 47 -11.08 6.97 12.27
CA LYS A 47 -11.67 8.32 12.48
C LYS A 47 -10.60 9.42 12.39
N ILE A 48 -9.43 9.19 12.97
CA ILE A 48 -8.33 10.15 12.96
C ILE A 48 -7.73 10.25 11.56
N GLY A 49 -7.39 9.12 10.94
CA GLY A 49 -6.78 9.11 9.61
C GLY A 49 -7.67 9.71 8.53
N SER A 50 -8.98 9.39 8.53
CA SER A 50 -9.93 9.99 7.60
C SER A 50 -10.06 11.50 7.79
N HIS A 51 -10.09 11.98 9.04
CA HIS A 51 -10.13 13.40 9.34
C HIS A 51 -8.85 14.10 8.86
N VAL A 52 -7.68 13.61 9.26
CA VAL A 52 -6.39 14.18 8.84
C VAL A 52 -6.27 14.21 7.32
N PHE A 53 -6.62 13.13 6.64
CA PHE A 53 -6.56 13.06 5.18
C PHE A 53 -7.52 14.05 4.52
N SER A 54 -8.73 14.22 5.07
CA SER A 54 -9.68 15.21 4.57
C SER A 54 -9.17 16.64 4.74
N GLU A 55 -8.51 16.96 5.86
CA GLU A 55 -7.90 18.28 6.09
C GLU A 55 -6.74 18.55 5.11
N ILE A 56 -5.87 17.57 4.90
CA ILE A 56 -4.75 17.66 3.96
C ILE A 56 -5.26 17.95 2.53
N LYS A 57 -6.35 17.30 2.12
CA LYS A 57 -6.95 17.51 0.79
C LYS A 57 -7.61 18.87 0.59
N LYS A 58 -7.85 19.63 1.65
CA LYS A 58 -8.35 21.01 1.52
C LYS A 58 -7.29 21.95 0.96
N ASP A 59 -6.01 21.63 1.08
CA ASP A 59 -4.95 22.39 0.42
C ASP A 59 -4.98 22.06 -1.09
N PRO A 60 -5.25 23.08 -1.96
CA PRO A 60 -5.34 22.88 -3.41
C PRO A 60 -4.04 22.32 -4.02
N ASN A 61 -2.88 22.69 -3.48
CA ASN A 61 -1.59 22.22 -3.96
C ASN A 61 -1.43 20.72 -3.69
N VAL A 62 -1.81 20.26 -2.51
CA VAL A 62 -1.75 18.84 -2.14
C VAL A 62 -2.76 18.04 -2.95
N ALA A 63 -3.99 18.53 -3.10
CA ALA A 63 -5.01 17.88 -3.93
C ALA A 63 -4.54 17.74 -5.39
N GLN A 64 -3.91 18.79 -5.94
CA GLN A 64 -3.34 18.76 -7.30
C GLN A 64 -2.17 17.75 -7.41
N GLN A 65 -1.29 17.67 -6.41
CA GLN A 65 -0.20 16.70 -6.40
C GLN A 65 -0.73 15.26 -6.36
N ILE A 66 -1.71 14.98 -5.51
CA ILE A 66 -2.35 13.65 -5.43
C ILE A 66 -2.99 13.30 -6.78
N ALA A 67 -3.74 14.21 -7.39
CA ALA A 67 -4.33 14.01 -8.70
C ALA A 67 -3.26 13.81 -9.79
N GLY A 68 -2.17 14.55 -9.74
CA GLY A 68 -1.03 14.44 -10.65
C GLY A 68 -0.35 13.08 -10.56
N ILE A 69 -0.11 12.57 -9.36
CA ILE A 69 0.46 11.22 -9.14
C ILE A 69 -0.46 10.16 -9.75
N LYS A 70 -1.77 10.26 -9.50
CA LYS A 70 -2.75 9.34 -10.06
C LYS A 70 -2.78 9.39 -11.60
N ALA A 71 -2.77 10.60 -12.17
CA ALA A 71 -2.81 10.79 -13.61
C ALA A 71 -1.52 10.35 -14.31
N ALA A 72 -0.35 10.68 -13.75
CA ALA A 72 0.94 10.39 -14.36
C ALA A 72 1.40 8.94 -14.15
N LEU A 73 1.27 8.43 -12.92
CA LEU A 73 1.82 7.14 -12.52
C LEU A 73 0.76 6.05 -12.29
N GLY A 74 -0.53 6.37 -12.38
CA GLY A 74 -1.59 5.41 -12.11
C GLY A 74 -1.64 4.95 -10.65
N ILE A 75 -1.08 5.73 -9.71
CA ILE A 75 -1.07 5.41 -8.28
C ILE A 75 -2.19 6.18 -7.60
N ASP A 76 -3.22 5.48 -7.19
CA ASP A 76 -4.36 6.02 -6.44
C ASP A 76 -4.12 5.87 -4.94
N ILE A 77 -3.65 6.95 -4.30
CA ILE A 77 -3.29 6.97 -2.88
C ILE A 77 -4.51 6.64 -2.00
N GLU A 78 -5.72 7.03 -2.41
CA GLU A 78 -6.96 6.77 -1.66
C GLU A 78 -7.35 5.27 -1.66
N ASN A 79 -6.94 4.55 -2.69
CA ASN A 79 -7.19 3.12 -2.85
C ASN A 79 -5.94 2.26 -2.61
N LEU A 80 -4.83 2.88 -2.18
CA LEU A 80 -3.62 2.14 -1.81
C LEU A 80 -3.93 1.29 -0.58
N GLY A 81 -3.74 -0.02 -0.69
CA GLY A 81 -4.02 -0.99 0.38
C GLY A 81 -2.94 -0.95 1.45
N SER A 82 -1.75 -1.41 1.09
CA SER A 82 -0.61 -1.43 1.99
C SER A 82 0.71 -1.29 1.23
N ALA A 83 1.75 -0.86 1.95
CA ALA A 83 3.12 -0.89 1.46
C ALA A 83 4.04 -1.52 2.51
N THR A 84 4.96 -2.37 2.04
CA THR A 84 6.03 -2.96 2.85
C THR A 84 7.36 -2.55 2.24
N ALA A 85 8.18 -1.86 3.00
CA ALA A 85 9.53 -1.51 2.60
C ALA A 85 10.53 -2.34 3.40
N TYR A 86 11.61 -2.78 2.78
CA TYR A 86 12.69 -3.48 3.44
C TYR A 86 14.02 -3.28 2.72
N GLY A 87 15.13 -3.51 3.40
CA GLY A 87 16.46 -3.40 2.82
C GLY A 87 17.56 -4.00 3.67
N SER A 88 18.75 -4.07 3.08
CA SER A 88 19.97 -4.57 3.73
C SER A 88 20.65 -3.56 4.67
N GLY A 89 20.18 -2.30 4.65
CA GLY A 89 20.81 -1.18 5.37
C GLY A 89 21.95 -0.51 4.63
N LYS A 90 22.29 -0.98 3.43
CA LYS A 90 23.21 -0.28 2.56
C LYS A 90 22.48 0.84 1.81
N GLU A 91 23.21 1.89 1.47
CA GLU A 91 22.70 3.01 0.68
C GLU A 91 22.18 2.51 -0.67
N ASP A 92 21.04 3.03 -1.10
CA ASP A 92 20.35 2.68 -2.35
C ASP A 92 19.89 1.21 -2.49
N GLU A 93 19.98 0.38 -1.43
CA GLU A 93 19.48 -0.99 -1.40
C GLU A 93 18.17 -1.10 -0.61
N GLY A 94 17.05 -0.81 -1.25
CA GLY A 94 15.73 -0.96 -0.67
C GLY A 94 14.71 -1.48 -1.67
N VAL A 95 13.72 -2.20 -1.17
CA VAL A 95 12.59 -2.71 -1.94
C VAL A 95 11.30 -2.20 -1.31
N ILE A 96 10.37 -1.77 -2.13
CA ILE A 96 9.02 -1.41 -1.72
C ILE A 96 8.04 -2.34 -2.43
N LEU A 97 7.26 -3.07 -1.65
CA LEU A 97 6.14 -3.87 -2.11
C LEU A 97 4.86 -3.11 -1.83
N ALA A 98 4.16 -2.67 -2.87
CA ALA A 98 2.90 -1.96 -2.74
C ALA A 98 1.73 -2.82 -3.24
N LYS A 99 0.58 -2.73 -2.57
CA LYS A 99 -0.62 -3.50 -2.87
C LYS A 99 -1.86 -2.61 -2.90
N GLY A 100 -2.68 -2.78 -3.94
CA GLY A 100 -3.89 -1.98 -4.17
C GLY A 100 -3.59 -0.59 -4.71
N GLY A 101 -4.58 0.05 -5.31
CA GLY A 101 -4.48 1.42 -5.80
C GLY A 101 -3.45 1.67 -6.91
N ILE A 102 -2.95 0.63 -7.57
CA ILE A 102 -1.89 0.74 -8.57
C ILE A 102 -2.40 0.24 -9.92
N ASN A 103 -2.41 1.11 -10.91
CA ASN A 103 -2.67 0.74 -12.30
C ASN A 103 -1.35 0.37 -12.99
N SER A 104 -1.02 -0.91 -12.97
CA SER A 104 0.22 -1.42 -13.55
C SER A 104 0.34 -1.13 -15.05
N SER A 105 -0.77 -1.22 -15.81
CA SER A 105 -0.75 -0.94 -17.23
C SER A 105 -0.40 0.51 -17.55
N GLN A 106 -0.79 1.46 -16.70
CA GLN A 106 -0.43 2.86 -16.85
C GLN A 106 1.06 3.09 -16.54
N ILE A 107 1.60 2.43 -15.51
CA ILE A 107 3.04 2.48 -15.20
C ILE A 107 3.85 1.85 -16.33
N GLU A 108 3.42 0.71 -16.83
CA GLU A 108 4.03 0.02 -17.97
C GLU A 108 4.02 0.89 -19.24
N GLY A 109 2.88 1.54 -19.52
CA GLY A 109 2.76 2.49 -20.63
C GLY A 109 3.70 3.68 -20.49
N PHE A 110 3.78 4.28 -19.29
CA PHE A 110 4.73 5.38 -19.02
C PHE A 110 6.18 4.92 -19.19
N ALA A 111 6.52 3.72 -18.71
CA ALA A 111 7.86 3.17 -18.86
C ALA A 111 8.23 2.92 -20.33
N SER A 112 7.30 2.42 -21.13
CA SER A 112 7.52 2.16 -22.57
C SER A 112 7.76 3.41 -23.39
N LEU A 113 7.23 4.54 -22.95
CA LEU A 113 7.39 5.85 -23.63
C LEU A 113 8.64 6.62 -23.17
N ASN A 114 9.34 6.12 -22.14
CA ASN A 114 10.49 6.82 -21.57
C ASN A 114 11.79 6.14 -21.99
N GLU A 115 12.57 6.79 -22.84
CA GLU A 115 13.85 6.30 -23.37
C GLU A 115 14.90 5.98 -22.26
N ASN A 116 14.73 6.53 -21.06
CA ASN A 116 15.62 6.26 -19.93
C ASN A 116 15.24 5.00 -19.14
N VAL A 117 14.18 4.30 -19.56
CA VAL A 117 13.74 3.06 -18.91
C VAL A 117 14.21 1.88 -19.77
N GLN A 118 14.99 0.99 -19.16
CA GLN A 118 15.37 -0.28 -19.77
C GLN A 118 14.37 -1.35 -19.38
N VAL A 119 13.86 -2.08 -20.36
CA VAL A 119 12.91 -3.18 -20.14
C VAL A 119 13.65 -4.50 -20.28
N GLN A 120 13.56 -5.36 -19.27
CA GLN A 120 14.17 -6.69 -19.25
C GLN A 120 13.13 -7.74 -18.85
N GLU A 121 13.07 -8.82 -19.58
CA GLU A 121 12.25 -9.96 -19.20
C GLU A 121 13.04 -10.94 -18.35
N ARG A 122 12.46 -11.33 -17.20
CA ARG A 122 13.02 -12.34 -16.30
C ARG A 122 11.95 -13.36 -15.92
N GLY A 123 11.99 -14.50 -16.59
CA GLY A 123 10.95 -15.52 -16.48
C GLY A 123 9.60 -14.97 -16.93
N ASN A 124 8.59 -14.99 -16.06
CA ASN A 124 7.26 -14.47 -16.34
C ASN A 124 7.06 -13.02 -15.88
N GLN A 125 8.13 -12.29 -15.58
CA GLN A 125 8.07 -10.93 -15.08
C GLN A 125 8.84 -10.00 -15.99
N THR A 126 8.25 -8.84 -16.23
CA THR A 126 8.91 -7.73 -16.92
C THR A 126 9.46 -6.75 -15.88
N LEU A 127 10.76 -6.55 -15.89
CA LEU A 127 11.48 -5.60 -15.05
C LEU A 127 11.71 -4.32 -15.82
N TYR A 128 11.25 -3.22 -15.27
CA TYR A 128 11.49 -1.87 -15.79
C TYR A 128 12.53 -1.20 -14.88
N SER A 129 13.71 -0.91 -15.41
CA SER A 129 14.81 -0.30 -14.68
C SER A 129 15.16 1.07 -15.20
N PHE A 130 15.51 1.96 -14.30
CA PHE A 130 15.92 3.33 -14.54
C PHE A 130 17.10 3.70 -13.63
N LYS A 131 17.74 4.84 -13.86
CA LYS A 131 18.99 5.22 -13.18
C LYS A 131 18.99 5.08 -11.65
N LYS A 132 17.83 5.26 -11.00
CA LYS A 132 17.72 5.27 -9.53
C LYS A 132 16.85 4.15 -8.96
N GLY A 133 16.44 3.17 -9.78
CA GLY A 133 15.58 2.09 -9.30
C GLY A 133 15.05 1.21 -10.41
N ALA A 134 14.21 0.28 -10.01
CA ALA A 134 13.50 -0.59 -10.94
C ALA A 134 12.13 -0.96 -10.34
N PHE A 135 11.18 -1.31 -11.18
CA PHE A 135 9.91 -1.88 -10.74
C PHE A 135 9.51 -3.06 -11.61
N CYS A 136 8.72 -3.95 -11.03
CA CYS A 136 8.06 -5.02 -11.75
C CYS A 136 6.67 -5.26 -11.16
N LYS A 137 5.78 -5.80 -11.97
CA LYS A 137 4.51 -6.32 -11.52
C LYS A 137 4.72 -7.71 -10.94
N LEU A 138 4.42 -7.89 -9.68
CA LEU A 138 4.38 -9.22 -9.10
C LEU A 138 3.09 -9.91 -9.56
N GLY A 139 3.19 -11.10 -10.10
CA GLY A 139 2.06 -11.97 -10.39
C GLY A 139 1.26 -12.31 -9.12
N PRO A 140 0.10 -13.00 -9.24
CA PRO A 140 -0.62 -13.50 -8.08
C PRO A 140 0.35 -14.33 -7.22
N PRO A 141 0.18 -14.32 -5.88
CA PRO A 141 1.07 -15.05 -4.99
C PRO A 141 1.15 -16.50 -5.45
N TYR A 142 2.37 -16.98 -5.70
CA TYR A 142 2.59 -18.38 -6.00
C TYR A 142 1.96 -19.19 -4.86
N THR A 143 0.88 -19.88 -5.14
CA THR A 143 0.39 -20.96 -4.30
C THR A 143 1.41 -22.09 -4.45
N ALA A 144 2.27 -22.22 -3.44
CA ALA A 144 3.12 -23.39 -3.31
C ALA A 144 2.30 -24.56 -2.80
#